data_17c2737720dd03ebb157fa832c2f3d66
#
_entry.id   17c2737720dd03ebb157fa832c2f3d66
#
_cell.length_a   1.000
_cell.length_b   1.000
_cell.length_c   1.000
_cell.angle_alpha   90.00
_cell.angle_beta   90.00
_cell.angle_gamma   90.00
#
_symmetry.space_group_name_H-M   'P 1'
#
loop_
_entity.id
_entity.type
_entity.pdbx_description
1 polymer ?
#
loop_
_entity_poly.entity_id
_entity_poly.type
_entity_poly.pdbx_seq_one_letter_code
_entity_poly.pdbx_strand_id
1 'polypeptide(L)'
;VDFMNESGVNANIEIKSNEEGARSSLQLRDSVIAELERLEPGRQVIVSSFNHVLLSKFKEAAPQWDVACLYETAALYDDWRSMLELVGATYIHPEDSALTERSVAQFKDAGFRVNAWTVNRADRANQLFNWGVDGVISDVPDLLVGTVAAH
;
A
#
# COMPACT_ATOMS: atom_id res chain seq x y z
N VAL A 1 -10.31 6.59 12.55
CA VAL A 1 -10.41 7.96 12.00
C VAL A 1 -10.18 8.98 13.09
N ASP A 2 -10.85 8.91 14.25
CA ASP A 2 -10.74 9.93 15.31
C ASP A 2 -9.29 10.15 15.75
N PHE A 3 -8.54 9.06 16.01
CA PHE A 3 -7.11 9.13 16.32
C PHE A 3 -6.29 9.82 15.21
N MET A 4 -6.59 9.58 13.94
CA MET A 4 -5.91 10.24 12.82
C MET A 4 -6.17 11.75 12.80
N ASN A 5 -7.42 12.15 13.05
CA ASN A 5 -7.79 13.55 13.10
C ASN A 5 -7.10 14.27 14.28
N GLU A 6 -7.08 13.65 15.45
CA GLU A 6 -6.45 14.21 16.66
C GLU A 6 -4.93 14.28 16.58
N SER A 7 -4.28 13.21 16.09
CA SER A 7 -2.81 13.10 16.10
C SER A 7 -2.13 13.67 14.85
N GLY A 8 -2.88 13.85 13.77
CA GLY A 8 -2.32 14.30 12.50
C GLY A 8 -1.61 13.22 11.67
N VAL A 9 -1.63 11.96 12.09
CA VAL A 9 -0.97 10.86 11.37
C VAL A 9 -1.71 10.50 10.09
N ASN A 10 -0.95 10.04 9.10
CA ASN A 10 -1.46 9.39 7.89
C ASN A 10 -1.57 7.88 8.12
N ALA A 11 -2.30 7.17 7.26
CA ALA A 11 -2.47 5.73 7.41
C ALA A 11 -2.36 4.97 6.09
N ASN A 12 -1.83 3.75 6.18
CA ASN A 12 -2.09 2.69 5.22
C ASN A 12 -3.10 1.72 5.85
N ILE A 13 -4.25 1.54 5.19
CA ILE A 13 -5.35 0.71 5.67
C ILE A 13 -5.44 -0.52 4.78
N GLU A 14 -5.15 -1.67 5.33
CA GLU A 14 -5.33 -2.93 4.62
C GLU A 14 -6.77 -3.44 4.77
N ILE A 15 -7.45 -3.66 3.64
CA ILE A 15 -8.74 -4.36 3.61
C ILE A 15 -8.53 -5.83 3.25
N LYS A 16 -8.98 -6.71 4.15
CA LYS A 16 -8.91 -8.16 3.96
C LYS A 16 -10.30 -8.69 3.65
N SER A 17 -10.43 -9.40 2.52
CA SER A 17 -11.64 -10.16 2.28
C SER A 17 -11.78 -11.25 3.34
N ASN A 18 -12.97 -11.37 3.91
CA ASN A 18 -13.32 -12.50 4.74
C ASN A 18 -13.91 -13.62 3.87
N GLU A 19 -13.91 -14.85 4.38
CA GLU A 19 -14.41 -16.02 3.66
C GLU A 19 -15.96 -16.06 3.58
N GLU A 20 -16.64 -15.01 3.99
CA GLU A 20 -18.12 -14.89 4.02
C GLU A 20 -18.73 -14.45 2.68
N GLY A 21 -17.92 -14.37 1.63
CA GLY A 21 -18.37 -14.11 0.26
C GLY A 21 -18.46 -12.64 -0.13
N ALA A 22 -18.92 -12.40 -1.36
CA ALA A 22 -18.88 -11.09 -2.00
C ALA A 22 -19.73 -10.05 -1.27
N ARG A 23 -20.88 -10.41 -0.72
CA ARG A 23 -21.76 -9.48 -0.03
C ARG A 23 -21.09 -8.86 1.21
N SER A 24 -20.45 -9.70 2.02
CA SER A 24 -19.73 -9.26 3.21
C SER A 24 -18.52 -8.40 2.84
N SER A 25 -17.78 -8.78 1.80
CA SER A 25 -16.65 -8.00 1.28
C SER A 25 -17.07 -6.61 0.80
N LEU A 26 -18.22 -6.50 0.12
CA LEU A 26 -18.75 -5.21 -0.32
C LEU A 26 -19.28 -4.37 0.86
N GLN A 27 -19.87 -4.98 1.88
CA GLN A 27 -20.24 -4.29 3.12
C GLN A 27 -19.03 -3.73 3.87
N LEU A 28 -17.94 -4.49 3.94
CA LEU A 28 -16.66 -4.02 4.49
C LEU A 28 -16.14 -2.81 3.72
N ARG A 29 -16.12 -2.88 2.39
CA ARG A 29 -15.74 -1.74 1.53
C ARG A 29 -16.57 -0.49 1.87
N ASP A 30 -17.89 -0.60 1.93
CA ASP A 30 -18.78 0.52 2.19
C ASP A 30 -18.58 1.10 3.59
N SER A 31 -18.31 0.24 4.58
CA SER A 31 -17.98 0.69 5.94
C SER A 31 -16.65 1.45 6.00
N VAL A 32 -15.63 0.98 5.26
CA VAL A 32 -14.33 1.68 5.19
C VAL A 32 -14.50 3.04 4.50
N ILE A 33 -15.26 3.12 3.41
CA ILE A 33 -15.53 4.38 2.72
C ILE A 33 -16.23 5.37 3.67
N ALA A 34 -17.28 4.95 4.37
CA ALA A 34 -18.00 5.78 5.32
C ALA A 34 -17.11 6.32 6.46
N GLU A 35 -16.16 5.49 6.95
CA GLU A 35 -15.19 5.96 7.95
C GLU A 35 -14.20 6.95 7.37
N LEU A 36 -13.73 6.74 6.14
CA LEU A 36 -12.79 7.66 5.49
C LEU A 36 -13.39 9.03 5.17
N GLU A 37 -14.71 9.10 4.93
CA GLU A 37 -15.41 10.37 4.73
C GLU A 37 -15.43 11.28 5.98
N ARG A 38 -15.15 10.71 7.16
CA ARG A 38 -15.02 11.45 8.43
C ARG A 38 -13.63 12.06 8.64
N LEU A 39 -12.68 11.81 7.74
CA LEU A 39 -11.33 12.35 7.85
C LEU A 39 -11.30 13.86 7.58
N GLU A 40 -10.56 14.57 8.43
CA GLU A 40 -10.31 15.98 8.22
C GLU A 40 -9.39 16.23 7.01
N PRO A 41 -9.53 17.38 6.34
CA PRO A 41 -8.66 17.76 5.24
C PRO A 41 -7.17 17.71 5.61
N GLY A 42 -6.35 17.22 4.70
CA GLY A 42 -4.90 17.12 4.90
C GLY A 42 -4.41 15.78 5.44
N ARG A 43 -5.32 14.85 5.77
CA ARG A 43 -4.95 13.47 6.09
C ARG A 43 -4.75 12.68 4.79
N GLN A 44 -3.66 11.91 4.72
CA GLN A 44 -3.39 11.03 3.59
C GLN A 44 -3.67 9.58 3.99
N VAL A 45 -4.37 8.86 3.12
CA VAL A 45 -4.66 7.45 3.29
C VAL A 45 -4.35 6.71 2.01
N ILE A 46 -3.69 5.57 2.17
CA ILE A 46 -3.56 4.56 1.14
C ILE A 46 -4.41 3.37 1.58
N VAL A 47 -5.29 2.89 0.72
CA VAL A 47 -6.04 1.65 0.98
C VAL A 47 -5.38 0.52 0.21
N SER A 48 -4.98 -0.53 0.90
CA SER A 48 -4.25 -1.66 0.31
C SER A 48 -5.01 -2.98 0.47
N SER A 49 -4.77 -3.92 -0.44
CA SER A 49 -5.34 -5.26 -0.36
C SER A 49 -4.55 -6.26 -1.21
N PHE A 50 -4.51 -7.52 -0.73
CA PHE A 50 -4.14 -8.68 -1.55
C PHE A 50 -5.27 -9.11 -2.48
N ASN A 51 -6.51 -8.77 -2.16
CA ASN A 51 -7.66 -9.01 -3.02
C ASN A 51 -7.83 -7.85 -3.99
N HIS A 52 -7.21 -7.95 -5.16
CA HIS A 52 -7.21 -6.89 -6.16
C HIS A 52 -8.61 -6.65 -6.77
N VAL A 53 -9.50 -7.64 -6.76
CA VAL A 53 -10.90 -7.46 -7.18
C VAL A 53 -11.64 -6.57 -6.18
N LEU A 54 -11.50 -6.84 -4.88
CA LEU A 54 -12.09 -6.00 -3.83
C LEU A 54 -11.52 -4.58 -3.89
N LEU A 55 -10.21 -4.45 -4.11
CA LEU A 55 -9.53 -3.16 -4.23
C LEU A 55 -10.04 -2.35 -5.44
N SER A 56 -10.26 -3.01 -6.59
CA SER A 56 -10.88 -2.39 -7.77
C SER A 56 -12.28 -1.87 -7.45
N LYS A 57 -13.10 -2.68 -6.76
CA LYS A 57 -14.44 -2.25 -6.31
C LYS A 57 -14.41 -1.10 -5.31
N PHE A 58 -13.39 -1.04 -4.47
CA PHE A 58 -13.15 0.12 -3.61
C PHE A 58 -12.83 1.37 -4.43
N LYS A 59 -11.87 1.27 -5.37
CA LYS A 59 -11.44 2.39 -6.21
C LYS A 59 -12.56 2.92 -7.10
N GLU A 60 -13.39 2.03 -7.65
CA GLU A 60 -14.60 2.42 -8.40
C GLU A 60 -15.59 3.24 -7.56
N ALA A 61 -15.79 2.86 -6.29
CA ALA A 61 -16.76 3.51 -5.40
C ALA A 61 -16.20 4.79 -4.75
N ALA A 62 -14.88 4.89 -4.57
CA ALA A 62 -14.22 5.99 -3.88
C ALA A 62 -12.92 6.41 -4.61
N PRO A 63 -13.03 6.99 -5.82
CA PRO A 63 -11.89 7.26 -6.71
C PRO A 63 -10.90 8.30 -6.15
N GLN A 64 -11.29 9.08 -5.15
CA GLN A 64 -10.47 10.10 -4.51
C GLN A 64 -9.33 9.51 -3.65
N TRP A 65 -9.46 8.26 -3.20
CA TRP A 65 -8.46 7.63 -2.34
C TRP A 65 -7.39 6.88 -3.15
N ASP A 66 -6.15 7.00 -2.72
CA ASP A 66 -5.07 6.21 -3.27
C ASP A 66 -5.21 4.74 -2.87
N VAL A 67 -4.96 3.85 -3.81
CA VAL A 67 -4.99 2.42 -3.55
C VAL A 67 -3.67 1.75 -3.93
N ALA A 68 -3.35 0.67 -3.21
CA ALA A 68 -2.13 -0.10 -3.36
C ALA A 68 -2.42 -1.59 -3.53
N CYS A 69 -1.90 -2.19 -4.59
CA CYS A 69 -1.91 -3.63 -4.75
C CYS A 69 -0.81 -4.27 -3.90
N LEU A 70 -1.20 -5.10 -2.93
CA LEU A 70 -0.29 -5.94 -2.14
C LEU A 70 0.07 -7.20 -2.92
N TYR A 71 1.36 -7.55 -2.89
CA TYR A 71 1.89 -8.75 -3.52
C TYR A 71 2.85 -9.48 -2.59
N GLU A 72 2.55 -10.75 -2.33
CA GLU A 72 3.56 -11.71 -1.91
C GLU A 72 4.48 -12.03 -3.09
N THR A 73 5.72 -12.40 -2.81
CA THR A 73 6.71 -12.74 -3.84
C THR A 73 6.18 -13.78 -4.84
N ALA A 74 5.51 -14.82 -4.34
CA ALA A 74 4.98 -15.91 -5.17
C ALA A 74 3.80 -15.48 -6.06
N ALA A 75 3.14 -14.36 -5.74
CA ALA A 75 1.99 -13.85 -6.47
C ALA A 75 2.32 -12.68 -7.41
N LEU A 76 3.56 -12.24 -7.43
CA LEU A 76 4.01 -11.16 -8.31
C LEU A 76 4.37 -11.71 -9.69
N TYR A 77 3.40 -11.75 -10.58
CA TYR A 77 3.53 -12.22 -11.95
C TYR A 77 4.03 -11.13 -12.91
N ASP A 78 4.50 -11.53 -14.09
CA ASP A 78 5.02 -10.61 -15.12
C ASP A 78 3.96 -9.57 -15.57
N ASP A 79 2.68 -9.89 -15.45
CA ASP A 79 1.55 -9.01 -15.81
C ASP A 79 1.09 -8.08 -14.66
N TRP A 80 1.95 -7.82 -13.68
CA TRP A 80 1.67 -6.94 -12.56
C TRP A 80 1.18 -5.55 -13.00
N ARG A 81 1.72 -5.04 -14.10
CA ARG A 81 1.40 -3.72 -14.63
C ARG A 81 -0.07 -3.62 -15.04
N SER A 82 -0.54 -4.57 -15.85
CA SER A 82 -1.96 -4.60 -16.27
C SER A 82 -2.89 -4.68 -15.06
N MET A 83 -2.53 -5.45 -14.05
CA MET A 83 -3.32 -5.54 -12.83
C MET A 83 -3.42 -4.19 -12.10
N LEU A 84 -2.30 -3.49 -11.90
CA LEU A 84 -2.30 -2.18 -11.25
C LEU A 84 -3.13 -1.15 -12.05
N GLU A 85 -2.95 -1.12 -13.36
CA GLU A 85 -3.68 -0.20 -14.24
C GLU A 85 -5.19 -0.49 -14.22
N LEU A 86 -5.62 -1.76 -14.26
CA LEU A 86 -7.03 -2.15 -14.20
C LEU A 86 -7.67 -1.83 -12.84
N VAL A 87 -6.93 -1.96 -11.77
CA VAL A 87 -7.37 -1.56 -10.41
C VAL A 87 -7.44 -0.04 -10.27
N GLY A 88 -6.68 0.69 -11.06
CA GLY A 88 -6.48 2.14 -10.89
C GLY A 88 -5.55 2.45 -9.70
N ALA A 89 -4.59 1.56 -9.43
CA ALA A 89 -3.67 1.71 -8.32
C ALA A 89 -2.61 2.78 -8.60
N THR A 90 -2.27 3.54 -7.56
CA THR A 90 -1.15 4.49 -7.55
C THR A 90 0.12 3.83 -7.00
N TYR A 91 -0.06 2.83 -6.13
CA TYR A 91 1.01 2.16 -5.42
C TYR A 91 1.04 0.66 -5.73
N ILE A 92 2.25 0.11 -5.72
CA ILE A 92 2.52 -1.31 -5.53
C ILE A 92 3.16 -1.52 -4.16
N HIS A 93 2.65 -2.49 -3.39
CA HIS A 93 3.21 -2.91 -2.10
C HIS A 93 3.75 -4.34 -2.21
N PRO A 94 4.98 -4.53 -2.72
CA PRO A 94 5.57 -5.85 -2.86
C PRO A 94 6.24 -6.32 -1.57
N GLU A 95 6.28 -7.65 -1.38
CA GLU A 95 7.09 -8.28 -0.35
C GLU A 95 8.59 -8.07 -0.64
N ASP A 96 9.36 -7.72 0.40
CA ASP A 96 10.78 -7.39 0.29
C ASP A 96 11.67 -8.54 -0.17
N SER A 97 11.30 -9.79 0.13
CA SER A 97 12.17 -10.98 0.01
C SER A 97 12.73 -11.22 -1.39
N ALA A 98 12.02 -10.81 -2.45
CA ALA A 98 12.47 -10.96 -3.84
C ALA A 98 12.69 -9.64 -4.57
N LEU A 99 12.65 -8.49 -3.87
CA LEU A 99 12.91 -7.21 -4.50
C LEU A 99 14.36 -7.06 -4.91
N THR A 100 14.54 -6.62 -6.14
CA THR A 100 15.82 -6.24 -6.74
C THR A 100 15.77 -4.80 -7.21
N GLU A 101 16.94 -4.17 -7.38
CA GLU A 101 17.03 -2.84 -7.97
C GLU A 101 16.31 -2.76 -9.33
N ARG A 102 16.44 -3.81 -10.14
CA ARG A 102 15.79 -3.91 -11.46
C ARG A 102 14.26 -3.91 -11.34
N SER A 103 13.69 -4.69 -10.42
CA SER A 103 12.22 -4.74 -10.26
C SER A 103 11.69 -3.41 -9.74
N VAL A 104 12.37 -2.78 -8.80
CA VAL A 104 12.01 -1.44 -8.31
C VAL A 104 12.05 -0.43 -9.45
N ALA A 105 13.13 -0.41 -10.26
CA ALA A 105 13.22 0.47 -11.43
C ALA A 105 12.06 0.25 -12.40
N GLN A 106 11.67 -1.00 -12.68
CA GLN A 106 10.52 -1.30 -13.55
C GLN A 106 9.21 -0.72 -13.02
N PHE A 107 8.95 -0.80 -11.71
CA PHE A 107 7.76 -0.22 -11.11
C PHE A 107 7.76 1.31 -11.20
N LYS A 108 8.91 1.93 -10.91
CA LYS A 108 9.09 3.39 -10.97
C LYS A 108 8.97 3.92 -12.40
N ASP A 109 9.59 3.26 -13.37
CA ASP A 109 9.54 3.63 -14.80
C ASP A 109 8.11 3.53 -15.35
N ALA A 110 7.31 2.60 -14.84
CA ALA A 110 5.90 2.49 -15.16
C ALA A 110 5.01 3.54 -14.46
N GLY A 111 5.58 4.39 -13.58
CA GLY A 111 4.89 5.50 -12.93
C GLY A 111 4.26 5.17 -11.58
N PHE A 112 4.51 3.98 -11.02
CA PHE A 112 3.98 3.58 -9.72
C PHE A 112 4.89 4.01 -8.57
N ARG A 113 4.28 4.25 -7.40
CA ARG A 113 4.98 4.38 -6.13
C ARG A 113 5.15 3.01 -5.49
N VAL A 114 6.23 2.81 -4.75
CA VAL A 114 6.62 1.50 -4.19
C VAL A 114 6.78 1.61 -2.69
N ASN A 115 6.00 0.84 -1.92
CA ASN A 115 6.20 0.65 -0.48
C ASN A 115 6.47 -0.82 -0.20
N ALA A 116 7.71 -1.16 0.19
CA ALA A 116 8.11 -2.54 0.44
C ALA A 116 7.74 -3.01 1.86
N TRP A 117 7.35 -4.27 2.02
CA TRP A 117 7.00 -4.91 3.29
C TRP A 117 7.61 -6.32 3.39
N THR A 118 7.95 -6.90 4.54
CA THR A 118 8.11 -6.20 5.80
C THR A 118 9.61 -5.99 6.01
N VAL A 119 10.02 -4.75 6.23
CA VAL A 119 11.44 -4.37 6.31
C VAL A 119 11.77 -3.97 7.75
N ASN A 120 12.56 -4.83 8.43
CA ASN A 120 12.89 -4.66 9.86
C ASN A 120 14.37 -4.32 10.10
N ARG A 121 15.15 -4.09 9.06
CA ARG A 121 16.59 -3.79 9.14
C ARG A 121 16.91 -2.47 8.47
N ALA A 122 17.65 -1.61 9.15
CA ALA A 122 18.02 -0.29 8.66
C ALA A 122 18.90 -0.34 7.40
N ASP A 123 19.84 -1.30 7.33
CA ASP A 123 20.68 -1.49 6.14
C ASP A 123 19.85 -1.84 4.90
N ARG A 124 18.84 -2.71 5.07
CA ARG A 124 17.93 -3.07 3.97
C ARG A 124 17.02 -1.91 3.58
N ALA A 125 16.48 -1.18 4.55
CA ALA A 125 15.68 0.01 4.29
C ALA A 125 16.47 1.05 3.48
N ASN A 126 17.72 1.35 3.89
CA ASN A 126 18.60 2.25 3.14
C ASN A 126 18.88 1.76 1.71
N GLN A 127 19.12 0.46 1.53
CA GLN A 127 19.31 -0.13 0.20
C GLN A 127 18.07 0.07 -0.68
N LEU A 128 16.87 -0.19 -0.15
CA LEU A 128 15.62 -0.02 -0.87
C LEU A 128 15.36 1.44 -1.26
N PHE A 129 15.62 2.39 -0.35
CA PHE A 129 15.52 3.82 -0.66
C PHE A 129 16.53 4.23 -1.74
N ASN A 130 17.76 3.71 -1.71
CA ASN A 130 18.74 3.95 -2.79
C ASN A 130 18.27 3.42 -4.15
N TRP A 131 17.45 2.38 -4.18
CA TRP A 131 16.82 1.86 -5.41
C TRP A 131 15.60 2.68 -5.86
N GLY A 132 15.13 3.64 -5.05
CA GLY A 132 14.01 4.51 -5.35
C GLY A 132 12.66 4.07 -4.77
N VAL A 133 12.65 3.17 -3.78
CA VAL A 133 11.44 2.81 -3.02
C VAL A 133 10.94 4.05 -2.26
N ASP A 134 9.64 4.31 -2.29
CA ASP A 134 9.03 5.50 -1.69
C ASP A 134 8.78 5.35 -0.19
N GLY A 135 8.62 4.11 0.29
CA GLY A 135 8.39 3.82 1.69
C GLY A 135 8.67 2.36 2.05
N VAL A 136 8.84 2.12 3.34
CA VAL A 136 8.94 0.77 3.89
C VAL A 136 7.89 0.58 4.99
N ILE A 137 7.32 -0.62 5.05
CA ILE A 137 6.40 -1.05 6.11
C ILE A 137 7.19 -1.98 7.03
N SER A 138 7.20 -1.68 8.32
CA SER A 138 8.02 -2.33 9.33
C SER A 138 7.22 -2.68 10.58
N ASP A 139 7.60 -3.79 11.24
CA ASP A 139 7.09 -4.16 12.57
C ASP A 139 7.78 -3.38 13.70
N VAL A 140 8.94 -2.75 13.38
CA VAL A 140 9.82 -2.07 14.35
C VAL A 140 10.20 -0.66 13.88
N PRO A 141 9.21 0.20 13.55
CA PRO A 141 9.48 1.51 12.97
C PRO A 141 10.29 2.41 13.91
N ASP A 142 10.16 2.25 15.21
CA ASP A 142 10.91 2.97 16.23
C ASP A 142 12.42 2.72 16.15
N LEU A 143 12.83 1.51 15.72
CA LEU A 143 14.25 1.17 15.52
C LEU A 143 14.80 1.70 14.19
N LEU A 144 13.93 2.03 13.22
CA LEU A 144 14.33 2.52 11.90
C LEU A 144 14.38 4.04 11.84
N VAL A 145 13.50 4.73 12.59
CA VAL A 145 13.46 6.20 12.63
C VAL A 145 14.78 6.74 13.20
N GLY A 146 15.46 7.58 12.41
CA GLY A 146 16.76 8.17 12.78
C GLY A 146 17.97 7.28 12.46
N THR A 147 17.79 6.03 12.03
CA THR A 147 18.88 5.16 11.56
C THR A 147 18.88 4.99 10.04
N VAL A 148 17.76 5.26 9.41
CA VAL A 148 17.62 5.32 7.95
C VAL A 148 18.06 6.71 7.48
N ALA A 149 18.94 6.76 6.48
CA ALA A 149 19.39 8.03 5.92
C ALA A 149 18.21 8.81 5.33
N ALA A 150 18.16 10.13 5.61
CA ALA A 150 17.19 11.01 4.96
C ALA A 150 17.53 11.11 3.46
N HIS A 151 16.55 10.91 2.60
CA HIS A 151 16.64 11.01 1.14
C HIS A 151 15.87 12.20 0.61
#